data_40d6de3ef65f15c02add943d409ba732
#
_entry.id   40d6de3ef65f15c02add943d409ba732
#
_cell.length_a   1.000
_cell.length_b   1.000
_cell.length_c   1.000
_cell.angle_alpha   90.00
_cell.angle_beta   90.00
_cell.angle_gamma   90.00
#
_symmetry.space_group_name_H-M   'P 1'
#
loop_
_entity.id
_entity.type
_entity.pdbx_description
1 polymer ?
#
loop_
_entity_poly.entity_id
_entity_poly.type
_entity_poly.pdbx_seq_one_letter_code
_entity_poly.pdbx_strand_id
1 'polypeptide(L)'
;MTVSVRPMTPDDAPAVARMAGELSAHEGVAAPPFDADSVRRWGFGPDRRFDGVVAEFGERVVGYALYHDGFHVGRGTPGLMLMDLYADPTVRRRGVGRALMAAVAEAARRRGGTWVVWQVHPENVEGLAFYRALGARRYRAADFELEVGD
;
A
#
# COMPACT_ATOMS: atom_id res chain seq x y z
N MET A 1 -14.14 18.51 7.20
CA MET A 1 -12.76 17.97 7.29
C MET A 1 -12.39 17.31 5.98
N THR A 2 -11.14 17.41 5.61
CA THR A 2 -10.61 16.84 4.38
C THR A 2 -9.60 15.75 4.69
N VAL A 3 -9.40 14.87 3.70
CA VAL A 3 -8.35 13.87 3.77
C VAL A 3 -7.03 14.51 3.34
N SER A 4 -5.97 14.27 4.09
CA SER A 4 -4.63 14.64 3.68
C SER A 4 -3.71 13.42 3.76
N VAL A 5 -2.71 13.38 2.88
CA VAL A 5 -1.76 12.26 2.83
C VAL A 5 -0.36 12.83 3.06
N ARG A 6 0.39 12.16 3.89
CA ARG A 6 1.77 12.53 4.21
C ARG A 6 2.67 11.30 4.30
N PRO A 7 4.00 11.48 4.25
CA PRO A 7 4.91 10.37 4.49
C PRO A 7 4.69 9.75 5.88
N MET A 8 4.81 8.43 5.93
CA MET A 8 4.75 7.68 7.18
C MET A 8 5.98 8.02 8.04
N THR A 9 5.77 8.16 9.34
CA THR A 9 6.83 8.34 10.32
C THR A 9 6.87 7.15 11.28
N PRO A 10 7.97 6.95 12.05
CA PRO A 10 8.01 5.84 13.01
C PRO A 10 6.88 5.86 14.03
N ASP A 11 6.32 7.03 14.34
CA ASP A 11 5.19 7.14 15.27
C ASP A 11 3.90 6.55 14.69
N ASP A 12 3.81 6.39 13.38
CA ASP A 12 2.66 5.78 12.73
C ASP A 12 2.67 4.25 12.79
N ALA A 13 3.78 3.64 13.21
CA ALA A 13 3.94 2.19 13.17
C ALA A 13 2.82 1.42 13.87
N PRO A 14 2.37 1.80 15.08
CA PRO A 14 1.25 1.08 15.72
C PRO A 14 -0.04 1.14 14.89
N ALA A 15 -0.36 2.31 14.33
CA ALA A 15 -1.57 2.47 13.51
C ALA A 15 -1.50 1.65 12.23
N VAL A 16 -0.35 1.65 11.56
CA VAL A 16 -0.14 0.87 10.32
C VAL A 16 -0.24 -0.62 10.62
N ALA A 17 0.40 -1.10 11.68
CA ALA A 17 0.34 -2.51 12.06
C ALA A 17 -1.10 -2.94 12.38
N ARG A 18 -1.83 -2.11 13.11
CA ARG A 18 -3.24 -2.37 13.44
C ARG A 18 -4.09 -2.44 12.17
N MET A 19 -3.92 -1.49 11.28
CA MET A 19 -4.69 -1.45 10.04
C MET A 19 -4.33 -2.61 9.09
N ALA A 20 -3.09 -3.07 9.08
CA ALA A 20 -2.70 -4.26 8.32
C ALA A 20 -3.44 -5.50 8.83
N GLY A 21 -3.63 -5.63 10.13
CA GLY A 21 -4.45 -6.67 10.73
C GLY A 21 -5.91 -6.56 10.32
N GLU A 22 -6.45 -5.35 10.30
CA GLU A 22 -7.83 -5.09 9.87
C GLU A 22 -8.04 -5.45 8.40
N LEU A 23 -7.07 -5.13 7.54
CA LEU A 23 -7.11 -5.50 6.13
C LEU A 23 -7.16 -7.03 5.95
N SER A 24 -6.31 -7.74 6.68
CA SER A 24 -6.30 -9.20 6.64
C SER A 24 -7.62 -9.80 7.12
N ALA A 25 -8.20 -9.24 8.19
CA ALA A 25 -9.51 -9.66 8.67
C ALA A 25 -10.61 -9.43 7.63
N HIS A 26 -10.55 -8.31 6.92
CA HIS A 26 -11.50 -7.99 5.85
C HIS A 26 -11.37 -8.98 4.68
N GLU A 27 -10.16 -9.46 4.41
CA GLU A 27 -9.90 -10.43 3.36
C GLU A 27 -10.12 -11.89 3.82
N GLY A 28 -10.47 -12.08 5.09
CA GLY A 28 -10.73 -13.41 5.64
C GLY A 28 -9.47 -14.24 5.88
N VAL A 29 -8.32 -13.61 6.00
CA VAL A 29 -7.06 -14.30 6.26
C VAL A 29 -6.54 -13.96 7.65
N ALA A 30 -5.62 -14.78 8.15
CA ALA A 30 -5.03 -14.57 9.47
C ALA A 30 -4.24 -13.27 9.54
N ALA A 31 -4.18 -12.66 10.73
CA ALA A 31 -3.39 -11.46 10.94
C ALA A 31 -1.92 -11.74 10.59
N PRO A 32 -1.26 -10.83 9.86
CA PRO A 32 0.12 -11.04 9.46
C PRO A 32 1.06 -10.85 10.65
N PRO A 33 2.25 -11.47 10.64
CA PRO A 33 3.29 -11.22 11.65
C PRO A 33 3.97 -9.86 11.37
N PHE A 34 3.17 -8.81 11.33
CA PHE A 34 3.58 -7.46 10.97
C PHE A 34 3.15 -6.49 12.08
N ASP A 35 3.98 -6.41 13.10
CA ASP A 35 3.74 -5.55 14.25
C ASP A 35 4.45 -4.20 14.10
N ALA A 36 4.28 -3.32 15.09
CA ALA A 36 4.90 -2.00 15.06
C ALA A 36 6.43 -2.06 14.95
N ASP A 37 7.06 -3.05 15.60
CA ASP A 37 8.51 -3.21 15.51
C ASP A 37 8.94 -3.61 14.09
N SER A 38 8.18 -4.46 13.43
CA SER A 38 8.41 -4.82 12.02
C SER A 38 8.31 -3.59 11.12
N VAL A 39 7.27 -2.77 11.32
CA VAL A 39 7.10 -1.54 10.54
C VAL A 39 8.30 -0.63 10.72
N ARG A 40 8.77 -0.44 11.95
CA ARG A 40 9.93 0.42 12.23
C ARG A 40 11.21 -0.14 11.64
N ARG A 41 11.45 -1.43 11.81
CA ARG A 41 12.67 -2.07 11.32
C ARG A 41 12.79 -2.01 9.80
N TRP A 42 11.72 -2.36 9.10
CA TRP A 42 11.76 -2.53 7.64
C TRP A 42 11.29 -1.31 6.86
N GLY A 43 10.61 -0.39 7.52
CA GLY A 43 10.12 0.85 6.91
C GLY A 43 11.01 2.06 7.15
N PHE A 44 12.01 1.95 8.04
CA PHE A 44 12.89 3.06 8.42
C PHE A 44 14.29 2.55 8.68
N GLY A 45 15.26 3.47 8.67
CA GLY A 45 16.63 3.15 9.02
C GLY A 45 17.41 2.48 7.88
N PRO A 46 18.60 1.93 8.23
CA PRO A 46 19.54 1.42 7.21
C PRO A 46 19.07 0.15 6.50
N ASP A 47 18.20 -0.63 7.15
CA ASP A 47 17.67 -1.88 6.58
C ASP A 47 16.33 -1.68 5.87
N ARG A 48 15.95 -0.45 5.60
CA ARG A 48 14.65 -0.13 5.01
C ARG A 48 14.40 -0.91 3.72
N ARG A 49 13.22 -1.54 3.65
CA ARG A 49 12.79 -2.34 2.50
C ARG A 49 11.59 -1.74 1.79
N PHE A 50 10.87 -0.85 2.46
CA PHE A 50 9.70 -0.19 1.87
C PHE A 50 9.56 1.21 2.42
N ASP A 51 8.75 1.99 1.73
CA ASP A 51 8.29 3.31 2.14
C ASP A 51 6.79 3.26 2.36
N GLY A 52 6.25 4.29 2.96
CA GLY A 52 4.82 4.38 3.17
C GLY A 52 4.32 5.80 3.23
N VAL A 53 3.04 5.91 2.95
CA VAL A 53 2.27 7.14 3.18
C VAL A 53 1.07 6.78 4.04
N VAL A 54 0.62 7.74 4.84
CA VAL A 54 -0.58 7.59 5.65
C VAL A 54 -1.57 8.69 5.30
N ALA A 55 -2.85 8.35 5.37
CA ALA A 55 -3.94 9.30 5.19
C ALA A 55 -4.48 9.71 6.53
N GLU A 56 -4.69 11.01 6.71
CA GLU A 56 -5.30 11.57 7.91
C GLU A 56 -6.64 12.18 7.57
N PHE A 57 -7.59 12.00 8.46
CA PHE A 57 -8.89 12.65 8.43
C PHE A 57 -9.09 13.29 9.81
N GLY A 58 -9.01 14.61 9.85
CA GLY A 58 -8.83 15.30 11.12
C GLY A 58 -7.43 15.00 11.64
N GLU A 59 -7.35 14.60 12.92
CA GLU A 59 -6.06 14.25 13.55
C GLU A 59 -5.84 12.73 13.62
N ARG A 60 -6.71 11.96 12.97
CA ARG A 60 -6.68 10.51 13.05
C ARG A 60 -6.11 9.92 11.75
N VAL A 61 -5.20 8.98 11.87
CA VAL A 61 -4.71 8.19 10.74
C VAL A 61 -5.80 7.17 10.37
N VAL A 62 -6.26 7.24 9.13
CA VAL A 62 -7.41 6.46 8.65
C VAL A 62 -7.08 5.57 7.44
N GLY A 63 -5.84 5.55 7.01
CA GLY A 63 -5.43 4.69 5.92
C GLY A 63 -3.93 4.74 5.71
N TYR A 64 -3.44 3.80 4.93
CA TYR A 64 -2.02 3.74 4.59
C TYR A 64 -1.81 3.09 3.23
N ALA A 65 -0.66 3.34 2.66
CA ALA A 65 -0.15 2.60 1.51
C ALA A 65 1.34 2.34 1.73
N LEU A 66 1.77 1.12 1.46
CA LEU A 66 3.18 0.70 1.55
C LEU A 66 3.66 0.29 0.17
N TYR A 67 4.86 0.71 -0.19
CA TYR A 67 5.41 0.45 -1.51
C TYR A 67 6.92 0.37 -1.48
N HIS A 68 7.50 -0.23 -2.51
CA HIS A 68 8.96 -0.26 -2.68
C HIS A 68 9.32 -0.05 -4.15
N ASP A 69 10.57 0.31 -4.38
CA ASP A 69 11.09 0.52 -5.73
C ASP A 69 11.15 -0.80 -6.49
N GLY A 70 10.87 -0.72 -7.78
CA GLY A 70 11.00 -1.84 -8.70
C GLY A 70 11.51 -1.39 -10.05
N PHE A 71 11.96 -2.35 -10.84
CA PHE A 71 12.36 -2.13 -12.22
C PHE A 71 11.74 -3.21 -13.09
N HIS A 72 11.13 -2.82 -14.20
CA HIS A 72 10.49 -3.75 -15.12
C HIS A 72 11.31 -3.84 -16.40
N VAL A 73 11.95 -4.97 -16.63
CA VAL A 73 12.80 -5.17 -17.81
C VAL A 73 12.02 -4.98 -19.11
N GLY A 74 10.82 -5.57 -19.19
CA GLY A 74 9.99 -5.47 -20.39
C GLY A 74 9.53 -4.05 -20.71
N ARG A 75 9.47 -3.17 -19.71
CA ARG A 75 9.13 -1.75 -19.89
C ARG A 75 10.37 -0.87 -20.00
N GLY A 76 11.52 -1.37 -19.55
CA GLY A 76 12.78 -0.63 -19.55
C GLY A 76 12.78 0.56 -18.59
N THR A 77 11.91 0.56 -17.59
CA THR A 77 11.75 1.73 -16.68
C THR A 77 11.57 1.29 -15.24
N PRO A 78 11.96 2.17 -14.29
CA PRO A 78 11.63 1.97 -12.88
C PRO A 78 10.15 2.27 -12.60
N GLY A 79 9.68 1.81 -11.47
CA GLY A 79 8.34 2.08 -10.98
C GLY A 79 8.22 1.66 -9.55
N LEU A 80 7.00 1.59 -9.05
CA LEU A 80 6.75 1.18 -7.68
C LEU A 80 5.91 -0.09 -7.63
N MET A 81 6.26 -0.95 -6.68
CA MET A 81 5.47 -2.10 -6.29
C MET A 81 4.66 -1.69 -5.07
N LEU A 82 3.35 -1.58 -5.23
CA LEU A 82 2.45 -1.28 -4.11
C LEU A 82 2.16 -2.59 -3.38
N MET A 83 2.55 -2.64 -2.10
CA MET A 83 2.43 -3.83 -1.27
C MET A 83 1.05 -3.95 -0.64
N ASP A 84 0.59 -2.86 -0.05
CA ASP A 84 -0.69 -2.79 0.67
C ASP A 84 -1.30 -1.41 0.48
N LEU A 85 -2.64 -1.39 0.43
CA LEU A 85 -3.40 -0.16 0.50
C LEU A 85 -4.67 -0.43 1.31
N TYR A 86 -4.92 0.37 2.32
CA TYR A 86 -6.07 0.21 3.20
C TYR A 86 -6.66 1.56 3.59
N ALA A 87 -7.96 1.64 3.60
CA ALA A 87 -8.71 2.77 4.11
C ALA A 87 -9.73 2.26 5.15
N ASP A 88 -9.78 2.93 6.30
CA ASP A 88 -10.70 2.60 7.37
C ASP A 88 -12.15 2.64 6.85
N PRO A 89 -12.94 1.57 7.03
CA PRO A 89 -14.32 1.53 6.57
C PRO A 89 -15.20 2.65 7.11
N THR A 90 -14.87 3.20 8.30
CA THR A 90 -15.68 4.27 8.92
C THR A 90 -15.58 5.60 8.17
N VAL A 91 -14.62 5.75 7.28
CA VAL A 91 -14.42 6.96 6.48
C VAL A 91 -14.57 6.68 4.98
N ARG A 92 -15.34 5.67 4.61
CA ARG A 92 -15.63 5.35 3.21
C ARG A 92 -16.29 6.54 2.52
N ARG A 93 -16.07 6.64 1.19
CA ARG A 93 -16.57 7.71 0.34
C ARG A 93 -16.02 9.11 0.67
N ARG A 94 -14.94 9.16 1.44
CA ARG A 94 -14.22 10.41 1.73
C ARG A 94 -13.00 10.59 0.83
N GLY A 95 -12.79 9.68 -0.13
CA GLY A 95 -11.66 9.77 -1.06
C GLY A 95 -10.32 9.33 -0.50
N VAL A 96 -10.30 8.58 0.61
CA VAL A 96 -9.06 8.12 1.25
C VAL A 96 -8.23 7.25 0.30
N GLY A 97 -8.84 6.23 -0.29
CA GLY A 97 -8.14 5.33 -1.21
C GLY A 97 -7.61 6.06 -2.44
N ARG A 98 -8.40 6.97 -3.01
CA ARG A 98 -7.96 7.79 -4.14
C ARG A 98 -6.78 8.67 -3.78
N ALA A 99 -6.83 9.31 -2.62
CA ALA A 99 -5.76 10.17 -2.16
C ALA A 99 -4.46 9.38 -1.95
N LEU A 100 -4.57 8.18 -1.37
CA LEU A 100 -3.42 7.29 -1.20
C LEU A 100 -2.82 6.88 -2.54
N MET A 101 -3.65 6.46 -3.50
CA MET A 101 -3.16 6.07 -4.83
C MET A 101 -2.52 7.23 -5.57
N ALA A 102 -3.10 8.43 -5.45
CA ALA A 102 -2.51 9.62 -6.05
C ALA A 102 -1.13 9.92 -5.46
N ALA A 103 -0.97 9.75 -4.15
CA ALA A 103 0.31 9.95 -3.47
C ALA A 103 1.35 8.91 -3.93
N VAL A 104 0.95 7.66 -4.09
CA VAL A 104 1.84 6.59 -4.59
C VAL A 104 2.27 6.89 -6.04
N ALA A 105 1.33 7.27 -6.89
CA ALA A 105 1.64 7.63 -8.28
C ALA A 105 2.61 8.82 -8.35
N GLU A 106 2.42 9.82 -7.50
CA GLU A 106 3.32 10.96 -7.43
C GLU A 106 4.71 10.56 -6.93
N ALA A 107 4.79 9.67 -5.95
CA ALA A 107 6.07 9.14 -5.49
C ALA A 107 6.81 8.39 -6.61
N ALA A 108 6.08 7.64 -7.43
CA ALA A 108 6.65 6.98 -8.59
C ALA A 108 7.26 8.00 -9.57
N ARG A 109 6.50 9.04 -9.91
CA ARG A 109 6.97 10.08 -10.84
C ARG A 109 8.21 10.78 -10.33
N ARG A 110 8.25 11.14 -9.05
CA ARG A 110 9.40 11.83 -8.45
C ARG A 110 10.67 11.00 -8.48
N ARG A 111 10.54 9.67 -8.52
CA ARG A 111 11.66 8.73 -8.59
C ARG A 111 12.01 8.34 -10.03
N GLY A 112 11.43 9.01 -11.02
CA GLY A 112 11.65 8.68 -12.43
C GLY A 112 10.90 7.45 -12.91
N GLY A 113 9.94 6.97 -12.10
CA GLY A 113 9.14 5.80 -12.43
C GLY A 113 7.98 6.12 -13.35
N THR A 114 7.55 5.12 -14.10
CA THR A 114 6.47 5.27 -15.07
C THR A 114 5.29 4.33 -14.82
N TRP A 115 5.34 3.52 -13.77
CA TRP A 115 4.29 2.55 -13.48
C TRP A 115 4.19 2.28 -11.98
N VAL A 116 3.01 1.81 -11.57
CA VAL A 116 2.76 1.23 -10.25
C VAL A 116 2.02 -0.08 -10.50
N VAL A 117 2.47 -1.16 -9.87
CA VAL A 117 1.88 -2.49 -9.99
C VAL A 117 1.52 -2.99 -8.60
N TRP A 118 0.37 -3.66 -8.49
CA TRP A 118 -0.08 -4.26 -7.23
C TRP A 118 -0.92 -5.49 -7.51
N GLN A 119 -1.17 -6.26 -6.45
CA GLN A 119 -2.00 -7.44 -6.49
C GLN A 119 -3.29 -7.21 -5.71
N VAL A 120 -4.37 -7.82 -6.16
CA VAL A 120 -5.65 -7.82 -5.48
C VAL A 120 -6.13 -9.26 -5.45
N HIS A 121 -6.62 -9.70 -4.30
CA HIS A 121 -7.22 -11.04 -4.21
C HIS A 121 -8.37 -11.14 -5.23
N PRO A 122 -8.42 -12.22 -6.05
CA PRO A 122 -9.42 -12.31 -7.13
C PRO A 122 -10.87 -12.24 -6.64
N GLU A 123 -11.11 -12.58 -5.38
CA GLU A 123 -12.44 -12.55 -4.78
C GLU A 123 -12.78 -11.23 -4.09
N ASN A 124 -11.84 -10.28 -4.05
CA ASN A 124 -12.08 -8.95 -3.49
C ASN A 124 -12.81 -8.09 -4.51
N VAL A 125 -14.13 -8.26 -4.59
CA VAL A 125 -14.98 -7.57 -5.57
C VAL A 125 -14.93 -6.06 -5.40
N GLU A 126 -14.96 -5.57 -4.16
CA GLU A 126 -14.87 -4.14 -3.87
C GLU A 126 -13.55 -3.54 -4.34
N GLY A 127 -12.44 -4.21 -4.05
CA GLY A 127 -11.10 -3.78 -4.47
C GLY A 127 -10.98 -3.73 -5.99
N LEU A 128 -11.44 -4.78 -6.67
CA LEU A 128 -11.41 -4.83 -8.13
C LEU A 128 -12.21 -3.68 -8.75
N ALA A 129 -13.40 -3.40 -8.23
CA ALA A 129 -14.25 -2.31 -8.70
C ALA A 129 -13.58 -0.95 -8.45
N PHE A 130 -12.99 -0.77 -7.27
CA PHE A 130 -12.28 0.46 -6.91
C PHE A 130 -11.13 0.75 -7.89
N TYR A 131 -10.29 -0.25 -8.16
CA TYR A 131 -9.15 -0.05 -9.05
C TYR A 131 -9.55 0.18 -10.50
N ARG A 132 -10.61 -0.47 -10.97
CA ARG A 132 -11.16 -0.19 -12.30
C ARG A 132 -11.67 1.24 -12.40
N ALA A 133 -12.33 1.73 -11.35
CA ALA A 133 -12.82 3.10 -11.32
C ALA A 133 -11.68 4.13 -11.33
N LEU A 134 -10.50 3.78 -10.87
CA LEU A 134 -9.31 4.62 -10.96
C LEU A 134 -8.69 4.66 -12.35
N GLY A 135 -9.13 3.79 -13.26
CA GLY A 135 -8.53 3.66 -14.58
C GLY A 135 -7.41 2.64 -14.66
N ALA A 136 -7.19 1.86 -13.60
CA ALA A 136 -6.22 0.79 -13.61
C ALA A 136 -6.71 -0.37 -14.47
N ARG A 137 -5.79 -1.05 -15.14
CA ARG A 137 -6.12 -2.23 -15.93
C ARG A 137 -5.58 -3.48 -15.26
N ARG A 138 -6.27 -4.59 -15.47
CA ARG A 138 -5.81 -5.87 -14.98
C ARG A 138 -4.58 -6.32 -15.77
N TYR A 139 -3.55 -6.68 -15.05
CA TYR A 139 -2.27 -7.11 -15.61
C TYR A 139 -2.22 -8.62 -15.61
N ARG A 140 -1.94 -9.21 -16.77
CA ARG A 140 -1.89 -10.68 -16.90
C ARG A 140 -0.54 -11.20 -16.45
N ALA A 141 -0.53 -11.87 -15.30
CA ALA A 141 0.66 -12.51 -14.78
C ALA A 141 0.23 -13.73 -13.96
N ALA A 142 1.05 -14.74 -13.94
CA ALA A 142 0.93 -15.84 -13.01
C ALA A 142 2.00 -15.63 -11.93
N ASP A 143 1.59 -15.76 -10.67
CA ASP A 143 2.50 -15.60 -9.54
C ASP A 143 3.06 -16.96 -9.15
N PHE A 144 4.36 -17.00 -8.88
CA PHE A 144 5.04 -18.17 -8.35
C PHE A 144 5.76 -17.77 -7.08
N GLU A 145 5.91 -18.70 -6.17
CA GLU A 145 6.62 -18.45 -4.93
C GLU A 145 7.62 -19.58 -4.69
N LEU A 146 8.79 -19.20 -4.24
CA LEU A 146 9.83 -20.14 -3.80
C LEU A 146 10.34 -19.64 -2.46
N GLU A 147 10.07 -20.40 -1.42
CA GLU A 147 10.59 -20.04 -0.10
C GLU A 147 12.09 -20.30 -0.04
N VAL A 148 12.82 -19.31 0.44
CA VAL A 148 14.24 -19.42 0.70
C VAL A 148 14.45 -19.19 2.19
N GLY A 149 14.79 -20.25 2.89
CA GLY A 149 14.98 -20.21 4.33
C GLY A 149 16.38 -20.67 4.73
N ASP A 150 16.64 -20.64 6.03
CA ASP A 150 17.89 -21.10 6.61
C ASP A 150 18.06 -22.61 6.47
#